data_d5db0529798109f0b168b8dd87145241
#
_entry.id   d5db0529798109f0b168b8dd87145241
#
_cell.length_a   1.000
_cell.length_b   1.000
_cell.length_c   1.000
_cell.angle_alpha   90.00
_cell.angle_beta   90.00
_cell.angle_gamma   90.00
#
_symmetry.space_group_name_H-M   'P 1'
#
loop_
_entity.id
_entity.type
_entity.pdbx_description
1 polymer ?
#
loop_
_entity_poly.entity_id
_entity_poly.type
_entity_poly.pdbx_seq_one_letter_code
_entity_poly.pdbx_strand_id
1 'polypeptide(L)'
;MHKTFTDQLNKEVTINYPPKRIISLVPSQTELLFELGLKDEVVGITKFCVHPVAQLKSKTKVGGTKKLDIELIRNLQPDLIIGNKEENTEEQIELLSREFPVWMSDVANLEEAMTMISQIAEMVDRQPEAAYLNHLINAGFTDLQTLALQLGIDKKVAYLIWKDPYMLAGRDTFINDILTKIGLTNIIRESRYPEIDLEKLLIMQPDLIFLSSEPYPFKEKHMDELKQAVPGIKIMLVDGEMFAWYGSRLVKAVQYLFQLQPQLK
;
A
#
# COMPACT_ATOMS: atom_id res chain seq x y z
N MET A 1 27.72 2.61 -14.88
CA MET A 1 27.02 2.10 -16.09
C MET A 1 25.59 2.66 -16.05
N HIS A 2 25.07 3.16 -17.20
CA HIS A 2 23.67 3.59 -17.25
C HIS A 2 22.78 2.42 -17.71
N LYS A 3 21.60 2.31 -17.11
CA LYS A 3 20.53 1.41 -17.56
C LYS A 3 19.20 2.17 -17.60
N THR A 4 18.34 1.83 -18.57
CA THR A 4 17.00 2.38 -18.71
C THR A 4 15.97 1.34 -18.31
N PHE A 5 14.99 1.76 -17.51
CA PHE A 5 13.88 0.97 -17.00
C PHE A 5 12.57 1.68 -17.35
N THR A 6 11.51 0.93 -17.54
CA THR A 6 10.16 1.49 -17.70
C THR A 6 9.43 1.43 -16.36
N ASP A 7 8.85 2.55 -15.95
CA ASP A 7 8.02 2.61 -14.73
C ASP A 7 6.60 2.08 -14.98
N GLN A 8 5.78 1.99 -13.93
CA GLN A 8 4.40 1.51 -14.07
C GLN A 8 3.45 2.57 -14.67
N LEU A 9 3.94 3.76 -14.99
CA LEU A 9 3.25 4.78 -15.78
C LEU A 9 3.70 4.80 -17.25
N ASN A 10 4.49 3.79 -17.68
CA ASN A 10 5.06 3.66 -19.02
C ASN A 10 6.06 4.77 -19.39
N LYS A 11 6.76 5.37 -18.40
CA LYS A 11 7.84 6.33 -18.62
C LYS A 11 9.19 5.63 -18.56
N GLU A 12 10.11 5.98 -19.46
CA GLU A 12 11.49 5.52 -19.40
C GLU A 12 12.28 6.33 -18.37
N VAL A 13 13.01 5.61 -17.50
CA VAL A 13 13.85 6.18 -16.44
C VAL A 13 15.26 5.63 -16.58
N THR A 14 16.21 6.47 -16.91
CA THR A 14 17.63 6.10 -17.02
C THR A 14 18.37 6.44 -15.74
N ILE A 15 18.99 5.46 -15.12
CA ILE A 15 19.71 5.58 -13.84
C ILE A 15 21.17 5.19 -13.95
N ASN A 16 21.99 5.67 -13.01
CA ASN A 16 23.30 5.08 -12.71
C ASN A 16 23.05 3.73 -12.02
N TYR A 17 23.49 2.64 -12.65
CA TYR A 17 23.20 1.29 -12.19
C TYR A 17 24.40 0.60 -11.54
N PRO A 18 24.22 -0.03 -10.37
CA PRO A 18 23.09 0.12 -9.46
C PRO A 18 23.13 1.48 -8.74
N PRO A 19 21.94 2.06 -8.38
CA PRO A 19 21.89 3.35 -7.71
C PRO A 19 22.49 3.30 -6.32
N LYS A 20 23.07 4.42 -5.85
CA LYS A 20 23.76 4.54 -4.56
C LYS A 20 23.13 5.57 -3.63
N ARG A 21 22.24 6.39 -4.15
CA ARG A 21 21.60 7.48 -3.39
C ARG A 21 20.09 7.51 -3.70
N ILE A 22 19.34 6.64 -3.02
CA ILE A 22 17.93 6.42 -3.26
C ILE A 22 17.09 7.25 -2.29
N ILE A 23 16.09 7.95 -2.80
CA ILE A 23 15.03 8.55 -1.98
C ILE A 23 13.73 7.77 -2.23
N SER A 24 13.10 7.30 -1.15
CA SER A 24 11.80 6.64 -1.20
C SER A 24 10.70 7.57 -0.67
N LEU A 25 9.72 7.84 -1.51
CA LEU A 25 8.61 8.76 -1.21
C LEU A 25 7.36 8.05 -0.66
N VAL A 26 7.43 6.72 -0.47
CA VAL A 26 6.29 5.89 -0.05
C VAL A 26 6.70 4.95 1.09
N PRO A 27 5.92 4.88 2.19
CA PRO A 27 6.26 4.04 3.35
C PRO A 27 6.43 2.55 3.01
N SER A 28 5.50 1.95 2.26
CA SER A 28 5.54 0.53 1.88
C SER A 28 6.74 0.18 1.00
N GLN A 29 7.11 1.07 0.08
CA GLN A 29 8.30 0.91 -0.77
C GLN A 29 9.60 1.14 0.01
N THR A 30 9.57 2.02 1.01
CA THR A 30 10.71 2.18 1.93
C THR A 30 10.98 0.88 2.69
N GLU A 31 9.94 0.22 3.24
CA GLU A 31 10.08 -1.08 3.90
C GLU A 31 10.63 -2.13 2.93
N LEU A 32 10.12 -2.16 1.69
CA LEU A 32 10.60 -3.06 0.65
C LEU A 32 12.11 -2.89 0.37
N LEU A 33 12.59 -1.67 0.21
CA LEU A 33 14.02 -1.42 -0.04
C LEU A 33 14.91 -1.98 1.07
N PHE A 34 14.50 -1.83 2.33
CA PHE A 34 15.24 -2.40 3.46
C PHE A 34 15.14 -3.94 3.49
N GLU A 35 14.00 -4.53 3.14
CA GLU A 35 13.83 -5.98 3.05
C GLU A 35 14.67 -6.59 1.93
N LEU A 36 14.85 -5.87 0.82
CA LEU A 36 15.77 -6.23 -0.25
C LEU A 36 17.27 -6.05 0.15
N GLY A 37 17.55 -5.69 1.40
CA GLY A 37 18.90 -5.61 1.95
C GLY A 37 19.61 -4.27 1.72
N LEU A 38 18.95 -3.26 1.16
CA LEU A 38 19.51 -1.92 1.03
C LEU A 38 19.57 -1.23 2.39
N LYS A 39 20.63 -0.50 2.65
CA LYS A 39 20.83 0.23 3.91
C LYS A 39 21.34 1.62 3.65
N ASP A 40 22.62 1.76 3.33
CA ASP A 40 23.27 3.05 3.16
C ASP A 40 22.85 3.74 1.87
N GLU A 41 22.39 2.98 0.88
CA GLU A 41 21.89 3.48 -0.38
C GLU A 41 20.60 4.30 -0.21
N VAL A 42 19.76 3.99 0.79
CA VAL A 42 18.56 4.79 1.09
C VAL A 42 18.96 6.01 1.90
N VAL A 43 19.04 7.17 1.25
CA VAL A 43 19.49 8.43 1.85
C VAL A 43 18.36 9.33 2.34
N GLY A 44 17.15 9.20 1.79
CA GLY A 44 15.99 10.01 2.13
C GLY A 44 14.69 9.20 2.11
N ILE A 45 13.79 9.54 3.04
CA ILE A 45 12.48 8.87 3.19
C ILE A 45 11.44 9.88 3.66
N THR A 46 10.14 9.57 3.53
CA THR A 46 9.11 10.45 4.07
C THR A 46 8.98 10.33 5.60
N LYS A 47 8.37 11.33 6.24
CA LYS A 47 8.09 11.31 7.69
C LYS A 47 7.08 10.22 8.09
N PHE A 48 6.34 9.68 7.12
CA PHE A 48 5.34 8.61 7.34
C PHE A 48 5.95 7.21 7.27
N CYS A 49 7.22 7.07 6.91
CA CYS A 49 7.92 5.80 6.98
C CYS A 49 8.12 5.40 8.45
N VAL A 50 7.50 4.30 8.86
CA VAL A 50 7.50 3.78 10.24
C VAL A 50 8.19 2.42 10.36
N HIS A 51 8.44 1.75 9.24
CA HIS A 51 9.10 0.44 9.19
C HIS A 51 10.29 0.43 8.22
N PRO A 52 11.36 -0.32 8.56
CA PRO A 52 11.66 -0.92 9.85
C PRO A 52 12.28 0.12 10.82
N VAL A 53 11.78 0.20 12.03
CA VAL A 53 12.08 1.26 13.02
C VAL A 53 13.57 1.53 13.23
N ALA A 54 14.38 0.47 13.29
CA ALA A 54 15.82 0.60 13.59
C ALA A 54 16.58 1.36 12.49
N GLN A 55 16.30 1.07 11.22
CA GLN A 55 16.99 1.63 10.06
C GLN A 55 16.55 3.08 9.76
N LEU A 56 15.32 3.45 10.13
CA LEU A 56 14.77 4.76 9.80
C LEU A 56 15.36 5.92 10.63
N LYS A 57 15.98 5.61 11.78
CA LYS A 57 16.51 6.63 12.72
C LYS A 57 17.61 7.48 12.11
N SER A 58 18.41 6.91 11.21
CA SER A 58 19.54 7.58 10.55
C SER A 58 19.17 8.20 9.20
N LYS A 59 17.93 8.06 8.74
CA LYS A 59 17.52 8.51 7.40
C LYS A 59 16.94 9.92 7.43
N THR A 60 17.33 10.73 6.45
CA THR A 60 16.81 12.09 6.30
C THR A 60 15.32 12.07 5.94
N LYS A 61 14.51 12.86 6.66
CA LYS A 61 13.08 13.00 6.41
C LYS A 61 12.83 14.12 5.40
N VAL A 62 12.46 13.75 4.18
CA VAL A 62 12.25 14.67 3.05
C VAL A 62 10.82 15.21 2.94
N GLY A 63 10.10 15.29 4.03
CA GLY A 63 8.71 15.78 4.06
C GLY A 63 7.68 14.67 4.18
N GLY A 64 6.44 14.97 3.80
CA GLY A 64 5.33 14.00 3.73
C GLY A 64 5.12 13.52 2.31
N THR A 65 4.26 12.51 2.09
CA THR A 65 3.97 11.96 0.75
C THR A 65 3.35 13.02 -0.18
N LYS A 66 2.48 13.89 0.34
CA LYS A 66 1.81 14.97 -0.43
C LYS A 66 2.50 16.33 -0.34
N LYS A 67 3.50 16.49 0.52
CA LYS A 67 4.26 17.74 0.69
C LYS A 67 5.72 17.42 0.96
N LEU A 68 6.51 17.43 -0.10
CA LEU A 68 7.93 17.15 -0.09
C LEU A 68 8.76 18.42 0.17
N ASP A 69 9.92 18.25 0.78
CA ASP A 69 10.95 19.29 0.89
C ASP A 69 11.89 19.16 -0.30
N ILE A 70 11.57 19.87 -1.38
CA ILE A 70 12.28 19.80 -2.65
C ILE A 70 13.75 20.24 -2.50
N GLU A 71 14.02 21.29 -1.72
CA GLU A 71 15.38 21.78 -1.50
C GLU A 71 16.22 20.75 -0.73
N LEU A 72 15.64 20.08 0.26
CA LEU A 72 16.33 19.01 0.97
C LEU A 72 16.61 17.81 0.06
N ILE A 73 15.67 17.46 -0.84
CA ILE A 73 15.88 16.41 -1.85
C ILE A 73 17.05 16.79 -2.77
N ARG A 74 17.11 18.05 -3.26
CA ARG A 74 18.21 18.55 -4.09
C ARG A 74 19.55 18.44 -3.37
N ASN A 75 19.61 18.81 -2.09
CA ASN A 75 20.83 18.72 -1.28
C ASN A 75 21.30 17.28 -1.08
N LEU A 76 20.38 16.31 -1.08
CA LEU A 76 20.70 14.89 -0.99
C LEU A 76 21.26 14.32 -2.29
N GLN A 77 21.14 15.00 -3.43
CA GLN A 77 21.65 14.58 -4.74
C GLN A 77 21.31 13.09 -5.04
N PRO A 78 20.02 12.70 -5.10
CA PRO A 78 19.65 11.32 -5.38
C PRO A 78 20.01 10.91 -6.81
N ASP A 79 20.37 9.66 -6.99
CA ASP A 79 20.52 9.02 -8.30
C ASP A 79 19.34 8.10 -8.66
N LEU A 80 18.37 7.96 -7.74
CA LEU A 80 17.05 7.38 -7.97
C LEU A 80 16.06 7.92 -6.93
N ILE A 81 14.88 8.33 -7.39
CA ILE A 81 13.72 8.61 -6.54
C ILE A 81 12.63 7.59 -6.89
N ILE A 82 12.04 6.95 -5.86
CA ILE A 82 10.94 5.99 -6.02
C ILE A 82 9.68 6.59 -5.41
N GLY A 83 8.61 6.67 -6.20
CA GLY A 83 7.32 7.21 -5.80
C GLY A 83 6.15 6.33 -6.22
N ASN A 84 4.93 6.80 -5.89
CA ASN A 84 3.68 6.16 -6.27
C ASN A 84 2.65 7.20 -6.71
N LYS A 85 1.87 6.85 -7.71
CA LYS A 85 0.87 7.73 -8.33
C LYS A 85 -0.20 8.21 -7.36
N GLU A 86 -0.68 7.36 -6.46
CA GLU A 86 -1.72 7.74 -5.49
C GLU A 86 -1.14 8.50 -4.29
N GLU A 87 0.08 8.15 -3.86
CA GLU A 87 0.69 8.71 -2.66
C GLU A 87 1.32 10.09 -2.88
N ASN A 88 1.86 10.35 -4.07
CA ASN A 88 2.57 11.58 -4.36
C ASN A 88 1.72 12.54 -5.20
N THR A 89 2.05 13.83 -5.19
CA THR A 89 1.40 14.82 -6.04
C THR A 89 2.13 14.94 -7.38
N GLU A 90 1.38 14.94 -8.47
CA GLU A 90 1.91 15.00 -9.84
C GLU A 90 2.86 16.20 -10.03
N GLU A 91 2.45 17.38 -9.56
CA GLU A 91 3.24 18.63 -9.66
C GLU A 91 4.65 18.48 -9.07
N GLN A 92 4.77 17.90 -7.85
CA GLN A 92 6.08 17.74 -7.20
C GLN A 92 6.92 16.65 -7.88
N ILE A 93 6.27 15.59 -8.38
CA ILE A 93 6.93 14.53 -9.14
C ILE A 93 7.45 15.05 -10.47
N GLU A 94 6.67 15.85 -11.21
CA GLU A 94 7.14 16.48 -12.44
C GLU A 94 8.33 17.43 -12.21
N LEU A 95 8.28 18.22 -11.12
CA LEU A 95 9.39 19.08 -10.74
C LEU A 95 10.68 18.28 -10.50
N LEU A 96 10.61 17.21 -9.72
CA LEU A 96 11.75 16.34 -9.43
C LEU A 96 12.26 15.59 -10.67
N SER A 97 11.36 15.17 -11.56
CA SER A 97 11.72 14.43 -12.78
C SER A 97 12.51 15.26 -13.81
N ARG A 98 12.51 16.58 -13.68
CA ARG A 98 13.34 17.46 -14.52
C ARG A 98 14.82 17.45 -14.10
N GLU A 99 15.10 17.04 -12.87
CA GLU A 99 16.42 17.14 -12.26
C GLU A 99 17.01 15.76 -11.90
N PHE A 100 16.16 14.78 -11.61
CA PHE A 100 16.55 13.47 -11.10
C PHE A 100 15.80 12.33 -11.81
N PRO A 101 16.37 11.12 -11.85
CA PRO A 101 15.63 9.92 -12.25
C PRO A 101 14.52 9.63 -11.23
N VAL A 102 13.26 9.66 -11.66
CA VAL A 102 12.08 9.35 -10.83
C VAL A 102 11.34 8.18 -11.44
N TRP A 103 11.23 7.09 -10.68
CA TRP A 103 10.48 5.89 -11.05
C TRP A 103 9.17 5.84 -10.26
N MET A 104 8.04 5.67 -10.94
CA MET A 104 6.71 5.73 -10.36
C MET A 104 6.01 4.38 -10.43
N SER A 105 5.45 3.93 -9.30
CA SER A 105 4.54 2.79 -9.25
C SER A 105 3.08 3.22 -9.41
N ASP A 106 2.26 2.30 -9.92
CA ASP A 106 0.79 2.35 -9.94
C ASP A 106 0.28 0.93 -9.64
N VAL A 107 -0.30 0.71 -8.46
CA VAL A 107 -0.59 -0.62 -7.92
C VAL A 107 -2.02 -0.68 -7.44
N ALA A 108 -2.87 -1.42 -8.15
CA ALA A 108 -4.27 -1.65 -7.81
C ALA A 108 -4.60 -3.11 -7.46
N ASN A 109 -3.66 -4.05 -7.64
CA ASN A 109 -3.86 -5.47 -7.37
C ASN A 109 -2.54 -6.18 -7.01
N LEU A 110 -2.66 -7.43 -6.57
CA LEU A 110 -1.53 -8.25 -6.11
C LEU A 110 -0.50 -8.53 -7.22
N GLU A 111 -0.94 -8.72 -8.46
CA GLU A 111 -0.05 -8.99 -9.60
C GLU A 111 0.81 -7.76 -9.91
N GLU A 112 0.21 -6.58 -9.93
CA GLU A 112 0.92 -5.31 -10.09
C GLU A 112 1.89 -5.04 -8.92
N ALA A 113 1.52 -5.42 -7.68
CA ALA A 113 2.41 -5.33 -6.53
C ALA A 113 3.65 -6.23 -6.68
N MET A 114 3.48 -7.49 -7.10
CA MET A 114 4.59 -8.41 -7.35
C MET A 114 5.46 -7.96 -8.52
N THR A 115 4.86 -7.37 -9.54
CA THR A 115 5.57 -6.75 -10.67
C THR A 115 6.41 -5.57 -10.18
N MET A 116 5.84 -4.68 -9.37
CA MET A 116 6.56 -3.55 -8.74
C MET A 116 7.77 -4.04 -7.92
N ILE A 117 7.59 -5.08 -7.10
CA ILE A 117 8.68 -5.68 -6.30
C ILE A 117 9.82 -6.13 -7.23
N SER A 118 9.50 -6.82 -8.32
CA SER A 118 10.48 -7.30 -9.30
C SER A 118 11.21 -6.16 -10.01
N GLN A 119 10.48 -5.12 -10.44
CA GLN A 119 11.03 -3.97 -11.14
C GLN A 119 11.95 -3.13 -10.23
N ILE A 120 11.53 -2.87 -8.98
CA ILE A 120 12.37 -2.17 -8.00
C ILE A 120 13.66 -2.99 -7.74
N ALA A 121 13.53 -4.29 -7.53
CA ALA A 121 14.67 -5.16 -7.28
C ALA A 121 15.65 -5.20 -8.46
N GLU A 122 15.15 -5.20 -9.69
CA GLU A 122 16.00 -5.13 -10.87
C GLU A 122 16.78 -3.81 -10.92
N MET A 123 16.15 -2.68 -10.61
CA MET A 123 16.83 -1.38 -10.55
C MET A 123 17.94 -1.32 -9.51
N VAL A 124 17.78 -2.03 -8.38
CA VAL A 124 18.71 -1.97 -7.25
C VAL A 124 19.62 -3.20 -7.13
N ASP A 125 19.61 -4.08 -8.15
CA ASP A 125 20.43 -5.31 -8.21
C ASP A 125 20.16 -6.29 -7.05
N ARG A 126 18.85 -6.63 -6.85
CA ARG A 126 18.35 -7.51 -5.78
C ARG A 126 17.25 -8.48 -6.28
N GLN A 127 17.41 -8.98 -7.49
CA GLN A 127 16.42 -9.87 -8.12
C GLN A 127 16.23 -11.20 -7.35
N PRO A 128 17.27 -11.87 -6.81
CA PRO A 128 17.07 -13.09 -6.03
C PRO A 128 16.19 -12.89 -4.79
N GLU A 129 16.38 -11.78 -4.06
CA GLU A 129 15.62 -11.43 -2.87
C GLU A 129 14.14 -11.19 -3.23
N ALA A 130 13.90 -10.48 -4.33
CA ALA A 130 12.54 -10.22 -4.82
C ALA A 130 11.85 -11.51 -5.32
N ALA A 131 12.57 -12.40 -6.00
CA ALA A 131 12.02 -13.67 -6.45
C ALA A 131 11.55 -14.52 -5.26
N TYR A 132 12.35 -14.58 -4.19
CA TYR A 132 11.97 -15.27 -2.95
C TYR A 132 10.77 -14.61 -2.28
N LEU A 133 10.77 -13.28 -2.17
CA LEU A 133 9.66 -12.51 -1.59
C LEU A 133 8.36 -12.74 -2.36
N ASN A 134 8.38 -12.62 -3.68
CA ASN A 134 7.22 -12.86 -4.54
C ASN A 134 6.71 -14.30 -4.45
N HIS A 135 7.62 -15.29 -4.32
CA HIS A 135 7.22 -16.67 -4.09
C HIS A 135 6.43 -16.84 -2.79
N LEU A 136 6.91 -16.26 -1.68
CA LEU A 136 6.21 -16.31 -0.39
C LEU A 136 4.84 -15.63 -0.45
N ILE A 137 4.77 -14.46 -1.08
CA ILE A 137 3.52 -13.70 -1.24
C ILE A 137 2.51 -14.51 -2.06
N ASN A 138 2.91 -15.01 -3.24
CA ASN A 138 2.02 -15.76 -4.11
C ASN A 138 1.51 -17.06 -3.47
N ALA A 139 2.38 -17.83 -2.83
CA ALA A 139 1.99 -19.03 -2.10
C ALA A 139 0.99 -18.70 -0.97
N GLY A 140 1.28 -17.68 -0.15
CA GLY A 140 0.42 -17.28 0.94
C GLY A 140 -0.96 -16.83 0.49
N PHE A 141 -1.07 -16.03 -0.58
CA PHE A 141 -2.38 -15.61 -1.09
C PHE A 141 -3.14 -16.75 -1.78
N THR A 142 -2.46 -17.73 -2.38
CA THR A 142 -3.09 -18.95 -2.89
C THR A 142 -3.71 -19.77 -1.74
N ASP A 143 -2.99 -19.91 -0.65
CA ASP A 143 -3.49 -20.60 0.55
C ASP A 143 -4.66 -19.86 1.19
N LEU A 144 -4.63 -18.52 1.26
CA LEU A 144 -5.76 -17.70 1.73
C LEU A 144 -7.02 -17.89 0.89
N GLN A 145 -6.91 -17.93 -0.44
CA GLN A 145 -8.04 -18.21 -1.32
C GLN A 145 -8.61 -19.60 -1.08
N THR A 146 -7.74 -20.60 -0.91
CA THR A 146 -8.14 -21.97 -0.59
C THR A 146 -8.89 -22.03 0.73
N LEU A 147 -8.38 -21.36 1.76
CA LEU A 147 -9.02 -21.30 3.08
C LEU A 147 -10.38 -20.57 3.00
N ALA A 148 -10.50 -19.50 2.24
CA ALA A 148 -11.77 -18.80 2.04
C ALA A 148 -12.85 -19.74 1.49
N LEU A 149 -12.50 -20.54 0.47
CA LEU A 149 -13.40 -21.55 -0.09
C LEU A 149 -13.78 -22.64 0.92
N GLN A 150 -12.82 -23.15 1.67
CA GLN A 150 -13.06 -24.17 2.70
C GLN A 150 -13.97 -23.66 3.84
N LEU A 151 -13.81 -22.39 4.21
CA LEU A 151 -14.64 -21.75 5.24
C LEU A 151 -16.03 -21.36 4.71
N GLY A 152 -16.22 -21.33 3.38
CA GLY A 152 -17.46 -20.86 2.76
C GLY A 152 -17.71 -19.38 3.01
N ILE A 153 -16.64 -18.55 2.95
CA ILE A 153 -16.77 -17.11 3.12
C ILE A 153 -17.47 -16.54 1.88
N ASP A 154 -18.64 -15.94 2.11
CA ASP A 154 -19.43 -15.23 1.10
C ASP A 154 -20.15 -14.06 1.78
N LYS A 155 -19.38 -13.05 2.13
CA LYS A 155 -19.88 -11.88 2.87
C LYS A 155 -19.63 -10.60 2.09
N LYS A 156 -20.59 -9.71 2.14
CA LYS A 156 -20.53 -8.35 1.60
C LYS A 156 -19.86 -7.43 2.61
N VAL A 157 -18.82 -6.72 2.20
CA VAL A 157 -18.07 -5.82 3.08
C VAL A 157 -18.05 -4.39 2.56
N ALA A 158 -18.13 -3.44 3.48
CA ALA A 158 -17.77 -2.04 3.28
C ALA A 158 -16.47 -1.75 4.04
N TYR A 159 -15.45 -1.22 3.37
CA TYR A 159 -14.16 -0.91 3.96
C TYR A 159 -13.97 0.60 4.09
N LEU A 160 -14.04 1.13 5.30
CA LEU A 160 -13.93 2.56 5.61
C LEU A 160 -12.46 2.95 5.85
N ILE A 161 -12.01 3.98 5.14
CA ILE A 161 -10.64 4.53 5.23
C ILE A 161 -10.61 5.93 5.86
N TRP A 162 -11.73 6.66 5.89
CA TRP A 162 -11.81 8.02 6.40
C TRP A 162 -13.15 8.32 7.03
N LYS A 163 -13.20 9.30 7.95
CA LYS A 163 -14.40 9.82 8.59
C LYS A 163 -14.45 11.34 8.43
N ASP A 164 -15.65 11.85 8.24
CA ASP A 164 -15.98 13.27 8.09
C ASP A 164 -15.34 13.92 6.83
N PRO A 165 -15.85 13.56 5.62
CA PRO A 165 -16.91 12.60 5.31
C PRO A 165 -16.45 11.15 5.38
N TYR A 166 -17.38 10.17 5.43
CA TYR A 166 -17.01 8.77 5.28
C TYR A 166 -16.54 8.50 3.85
N MET A 167 -15.29 8.00 3.73
CA MET A 167 -14.75 7.53 2.46
C MET A 167 -14.46 6.04 2.55
N LEU A 168 -14.80 5.32 1.48
CA LEU A 168 -14.67 3.86 1.42
C LEU A 168 -13.75 3.44 0.29
N ALA A 169 -13.07 2.31 0.47
CA ALA A 169 -12.34 1.70 -0.63
C ALA A 169 -13.33 1.11 -1.63
N GLY A 170 -13.30 1.59 -2.85
CA GLY A 170 -14.11 1.13 -3.98
C GLY A 170 -13.31 0.27 -4.95
N ARG A 171 -13.81 0.14 -6.19
CA ARG A 171 -13.11 -0.56 -7.27
C ARG A 171 -11.77 0.12 -7.60
N ASP A 172 -10.93 -0.61 -8.30
CA ASP A 172 -9.63 -0.14 -8.79
C ASP A 172 -8.71 0.33 -7.65
N THR A 173 -8.87 -0.29 -6.46
CA THR A 173 -7.98 -0.10 -5.32
C THR A 173 -7.34 -1.42 -4.91
N PHE A 174 -6.11 -1.36 -4.42
CA PHE A 174 -5.41 -2.51 -3.88
C PHE A 174 -6.21 -3.19 -2.75
N ILE A 175 -6.85 -2.40 -1.89
CA ILE A 175 -7.74 -2.89 -0.82
C ILE A 175 -8.85 -3.78 -1.39
N ASN A 176 -9.49 -3.36 -2.50
CA ASN A 176 -10.53 -4.16 -3.14
C ASN A 176 -10.04 -5.53 -3.61
N ASP A 177 -8.83 -5.59 -4.18
CA ASP A 177 -8.24 -6.87 -4.59
C ASP A 177 -7.96 -7.77 -3.39
N ILE A 178 -7.38 -7.24 -2.32
CA ILE A 178 -7.13 -8.00 -1.07
C ILE A 178 -8.43 -8.54 -0.46
N LEU A 179 -9.50 -7.73 -0.41
CA LEU A 179 -10.81 -8.19 0.06
C LEU A 179 -11.31 -9.40 -0.76
N THR A 180 -11.17 -9.33 -2.08
CA THR A 180 -11.55 -10.42 -3.00
C THR A 180 -10.70 -11.68 -2.74
N LYS A 181 -9.39 -11.52 -2.55
CA LYS A 181 -8.46 -12.64 -2.29
C LYS A 181 -8.79 -13.41 -1.01
N ILE A 182 -9.42 -12.77 -0.03
CA ILE A 182 -9.84 -13.42 1.22
C ILE A 182 -11.31 -13.89 1.21
N GLY A 183 -11.98 -13.85 0.07
CA GLY A 183 -13.34 -14.35 -0.13
C GLY A 183 -14.46 -13.35 0.18
N LEU A 184 -14.14 -12.07 0.34
CA LEU A 184 -15.13 -11.01 0.58
C LEU A 184 -15.56 -10.34 -0.72
N THR A 185 -16.82 -9.91 -0.76
CA THR A 185 -17.35 -9.07 -1.85
C THR A 185 -17.43 -7.63 -1.39
N ASN A 186 -16.63 -6.75 -1.97
CA ASN A 186 -16.75 -5.31 -1.74
C ASN A 186 -18.07 -4.79 -2.34
N ILE A 187 -18.91 -4.14 -1.52
CA ILE A 187 -20.19 -3.60 -1.99
C ILE A 187 -20.05 -2.31 -2.77
N ILE A 188 -18.92 -1.60 -2.62
CA ILE A 188 -18.68 -0.32 -3.27
C ILE A 188 -18.33 -0.54 -4.73
N ARG A 189 -19.21 -0.06 -5.63
CA ARG A 189 -19.07 -0.23 -7.08
C ARG A 189 -18.39 0.95 -7.76
N GLU A 190 -18.35 2.08 -7.09
CA GLU A 190 -17.63 3.27 -7.51
C GLU A 190 -16.12 3.02 -7.50
N SER A 191 -15.39 3.71 -8.41
CA SER A 191 -13.93 3.63 -8.50
C SER A 191 -13.25 4.42 -7.39
N ARG A 192 -12.07 4.00 -7.00
CA ARG A 192 -11.18 4.66 -6.04
C ARG A 192 -11.80 4.77 -4.64
N TYR A 193 -11.95 5.97 -4.10
CA TYR A 193 -12.33 6.22 -2.71
C TYR A 193 -13.55 7.15 -2.63
N PRO A 194 -14.76 6.68 -3.00
CA PRO A 194 -15.96 7.50 -2.96
C PRO A 194 -16.35 7.90 -1.54
N GLU A 195 -16.96 9.07 -1.44
CA GLU A 195 -17.67 9.52 -0.27
C GLU A 195 -19.08 8.89 -0.23
N ILE A 196 -19.45 8.31 0.90
CA ILE A 196 -20.74 7.66 1.08
C ILE A 196 -21.32 8.05 2.44
N ASP A 197 -22.58 8.48 2.45
CA ASP A 197 -23.31 8.71 3.68
C ASP A 197 -23.80 7.39 4.32
N LEU A 198 -24.17 7.45 5.59
CA LEU A 198 -24.61 6.27 6.34
C LEU A 198 -25.96 5.74 5.84
N GLU A 199 -26.85 6.58 5.30
CA GLU A 199 -28.14 6.13 4.76
C GLU A 199 -27.90 5.26 3.52
N LYS A 200 -27.05 5.70 2.61
CA LYS A 200 -26.64 4.92 1.44
C LYS A 200 -25.98 3.61 1.84
N LEU A 201 -25.09 3.64 2.85
CA LEU A 201 -24.43 2.44 3.36
C LEU A 201 -25.44 1.42 3.91
N LEU A 202 -26.48 1.87 4.64
CA LEU A 202 -27.55 1.01 5.13
C LEU A 202 -28.37 0.38 4.00
N ILE A 203 -28.70 1.16 2.96
CA ILE A 203 -29.42 0.67 1.78
C ILE A 203 -28.64 -0.44 1.07
N MET A 204 -27.31 -0.36 1.06
CA MET A 204 -26.44 -1.34 0.41
C MET A 204 -26.34 -2.67 1.19
N GLN A 205 -26.77 -2.70 2.45
CA GLN A 205 -26.84 -3.90 3.30
C GLN A 205 -25.53 -4.72 3.33
N PRO A 206 -24.41 -4.17 3.82
CA PRO A 206 -23.21 -4.94 4.05
C PRO A 206 -23.41 -5.96 5.18
N ASP A 207 -22.80 -7.13 5.09
CA ASP A 207 -22.71 -8.08 6.20
C ASP A 207 -21.66 -7.63 7.21
N LEU A 208 -20.62 -6.96 6.72
CA LEU A 208 -19.44 -6.53 7.48
C LEU A 208 -19.11 -5.07 7.17
N ILE A 209 -18.68 -4.36 8.20
CA ILE A 209 -18.02 -3.05 8.05
C ILE A 209 -16.62 -3.15 8.65
N PHE A 210 -15.60 -2.91 7.84
CA PHE A 210 -14.23 -2.78 8.29
C PHE A 210 -13.88 -1.31 8.51
N LEU A 211 -13.30 -1.01 9.67
CA LEU A 211 -12.76 0.30 10.03
C LEU A 211 -11.23 0.21 10.01
N SER A 212 -10.61 0.83 9.05
CA SER A 212 -9.16 0.82 8.88
C SER A 212 -8.43 1.61 9.96
N SER A 213 -7.28 1.12 10.43
CA SER A 213 -6.42 1.88 11.35
C SER A 213 -5.71 3.06 10.66
N GLU A 214 -5.72 3.12 9.34
CA GLU A 214 -5.11 4.18 8.52
C GLU A 214 -5.85 4.37 7.18
N PRO A 215 -5.71 5.51 6.50
CA PRO A 215 -5.03 6.74 6.95
C PRO A 215 -5.76 7.46 8.10
N TYR A 216 -7.09 7.25 8.25
CA TYR A 216 -7.83 7.73 9.41
C TYR A 216 -7.72 6.70 10.54
N PRO A 217 -7.25 7.10 11.75
CA PRO A 217 -7.03 6.16 12.85
C PRO A 217 -8.34 5.79 13.54
N PHE A 218 -9.15 4.93 12.91
CA PHE A 218 -10.35 4.42 13.54
C PHE A 218 -10.02 3.69 14.85
N LYS A 219 -10.92 3.79 15.83
CA LYS A 219 -10.80 3.23 17.19
C LYS A 219 -12.14 2.67 17.65
N GLU A 220 -12.16 1.95 18.77
CA GLU A 220 -13.36 1.35 19.35
C GLU A 220 -14.53 2.34 19.50
N LYS A 221 -14.25 3.60 19.92
CA LYS A 221 -15.29 4.63 20.01
C LYS A 221 -16.06 4.85 18.69
N HIS A 222 -15.35 4.79 17.55
CA HIS A 222 -15.99 4.96 16.23
C HIS A 222 -16.79 3.70 15.85
N MET A 223 -16.35 2.53 16.30
CA MET A 223 -17.10 1.30 16.16
C MET A 223 -18.43 1.37 16.93
N ASP A 224 -18.40 1.91 18.16
CA ASP A 224 -19.61 2.07 18.98
C ASP A 224 -20.57 3.13 18.44
N GLU A 225 -20.05 4.22 17.90
CA GLU A 225 -20.85 5.23 17.16
C GLU A 225 -21.57 4.58 15.97
N LEU A 226 -20.87 3.81 15.16
CA LEU A 226 -21.45 3.14 13.99
C LEU A 226 -22.43 2.03 14.37
N LYS A 227 -22.21 1.26 15.43
CA LYS A 227 -23.16 0.25 15.89
C LYS A 227 -24.55 0.83 16.23
N GLN A 228 -24.56 2.07 16.74
CA GLN A 228 -25.83 2.79 17.01
C GLN A 228 -26.52 3.22 15.72
N ALA A 229 -25.74 3.64 14.71
CA ALA A 229 -26.25 4.12 13.43
C ALA A 229 -26.65 2.98 12.48
N VAL A 230 -25.96 1.84 12.54
CA VAL A 230 -26.17 0.68 11.65
C VAL A 230 -26.37 -0.61 12.48
N PRO A 231 -27.49 -0.76 13.19
CA PRO A 231 -27.71 -1.92 14.09
C PRO A 231 -27.79 -3.23 13.31
N GLY A 232 -27.20 -4.27 13.90
CA GLY A 232 -27.22 -5.62 13.32
C GLY A 232 -26.10 -5.93 12.32
N ILE A 233 -25.30 -4.95 11.92
CA ILE A 233 -24.15 -5.16 11.05
C ILE A 233 -22.89 -5.44 11.91
N LYS A 234 -22.12 -6.44 11.54
CA LYS A 234 -20.86 -6.76 12.21
C LYS A 234 -19.80 -5.72 11.83
N ILE A 235 -19.27 -4.99 12.83
CA ILE A 235 -18.25 -3.97 12.64
C ILE A 235 -16.93 -4.45 13.24
N MET A 236 -15.84 -4.33 12.51
CA MET A 236 -14.52 -4.78 12.93
C MET A 236 -13.46 -3.70 12.67
N LEU A 237 -12.59 -3.48 13.65
CA LEU A 237 -11.35 -2.74 13.43
C LEU A 237 -10.35 -3.66 12.74
N VAL A 238 -9.71 -3.15 11.68
CA VAL A 238 -8.69 -3.90 10.93
C VAL A 238 -7.42 -3.07 10.81
N ASP A 239 -6.29 -3.75 10.74
CA ASP A 239 -5.00 -3.12 10.51
C ASP A 239 -4.89 -2.70 9.04
N GLY A 240 -4.93 -1.39 8.79
CA GLY A 240 -4.91 -0.83 7.45
C GLY A 240 -3.64 -1.14 6.66
N GLU A 241 -2.48 -1.22 7.33
CA GLU A 241 -1.23 -1.59 6.69
C GLU A 241 -1.31 -2.96 6.01
N MET A 242 -2.08 -3.91 6.59
CA MET A 242 -2.22 -5.27 6.07
C MET A 242 -3.12 -5.36 4.83
N PHE A 243 -3.89 -4.31 4.53
CA PHE A 243 -4.75 -4.22 3.35
C PHE A 243 -4.24 -3.26 2.29
N ALA A 244 -3.45 -2.24 2.68
CA ALA A 244 -3.07 -1.14 1.81
C ALA A 244 -1.58 -1.11 1.44
N TRP A 245 -0.69 -1.74 2.22
CA TRP A 245 0.76 -1.69 1.98
C TRP A 245 1.20 -2.83 1.06
N TYR A 246 1.35 -2.52 -0.21
CA TYR A 246 1.99 -3.40 -1.19
C TYR A 246 3.52 -3.40 -1.03
N GLY A 247 4.18 -4.50 -1.33
CA GLY A 247 5.62 -4.71 -1.11
C GLY A 247 5.89 -5.82 -0.09
N SER A 248 6.98 -5.73 0.66
CA SER A 248 7.39 -6.77 1.62
C SER A 248 6.41 -7.01 2.76
N ARG A 249 5.60 -6.00 3.11
CA ARG A 249 4.53 -6.12 4.12
C ARG A 249 3.53 -7.22 3.80
N LEU A 250 3.35 -7.58 2.52
CA LEU A 250 2.40 -8.61 2.10
C LEU A 250 2.67 -9.98 2.71
N VAL A 251 3.92 -10.31 3.08
CA VAL A 251 4.21 -11.55 3.82
C VAL A 251 3.56 -11.52 5.22
N LYS A 252 3.60 -10.37 5.90
CA LYS A 252 2.94 -10.18 7.21
C LYS A 252 1.42 -10.11 7.05
N ALA A 253 0.95 -9.47 5.96
CA ALA A 253 -0.47 -9.40 5.63
C ALA A 253 -1.08 -10.80 5.48
N VAL A 254 -0.41 -11.73 4.81
CA VAL A 254 -0.83 -13.13 4.71
C VAL A 254 -1.07 -13.72 6.10
N GLN A 255 -0.13 -13.57 7.03
CA GLN A 255 -0.27 -14.12 8.39
C GLN A 255 -1.45 -13.50 9.14
N TYR A 256 -1.62 -12.17 9.03
CA TYR A 256 -2.73 -11.44 9.62
C TYR A 256 -4.08 -11.90 9.04
N LEU A 257 -4.18 -12.02 7.73
CA LEU A 257 -5.39 -12.40 7.02
C LEU A 257 -5.80 -13.84 7.31
N PHE A 258 -4.85 -14.77 7.51
CA PHE A 258 -5.13 -16.13 8.00
C PHE A 258 -5.81 -16.13 9.37
N GLN A 259 -5.42 -15.22 10.26
CA GLN A 259 -6.05 -15.09 11.60
C GLN A 259 -7.41 -14.38 11.52
N LEU A 260 -7.62 -13.53 10.52
CA LEU A 260 -8.87 -12.79 10.32
C LEU A 260 -9.96 -13.67 9.70
N GLN A 261 -9.65 -14.48 8.67
CA GLN A 261 -10.63 -15.24 7.89
C GLN A 261 -11.60 -16.09 8.72
N PRO A 262 -11.19 -16.85 9.77
CA PRO A 262 -12.13 -17.61 10.60
C PRO A 262 -13.16 -16.72 11.30
N GLN A 263 -12.85 -15.46 11.50
CA GLN A 263 -13.75 -14.50 12.14
C GLN A 263 -14.80 -13.93 11.17
N LEU A 264 -14.66 -14.16 9.86
CA LEU A 264 -15.56 -13.63 8.82
C LEU A 264 -16.77 -14.53 8.55
N LYS A 265 -16.85 -15.66 9.19
CA LYS A 265 -17.98 -16.61 9.09
C LYS A 265 -19.31 -16.02 9.52
#